data_58af6f238e7f69c2d0d4a7df70e0d3c6
#
_entry.id   58af6f238e7f69c2d0d4a7df70e0d3c6
#
_cell.length_a   1.000
_cell.length_b   1.000
_cell.length_c   1.000
_cell.angle_alpha   90.00
_cell.angle_beta   90.00
_cell.angle_gamma   90.00
#
_symmetry.space_group_name_H-M   'P 1'
#
loop_
_entity.id
_entity.type
_entity.pdbx_description
1 polymer ?
#
loop_
_entity_poly.entity_id
_entity_poly.type
_entity_poly.pdbx_seq_one_letter_code
_entity_poly.pdbx_strand_id
1 'polypeptide(L)'
;MDEEFAIADPTQLLDSASDFANHPGVLNDAAAKDFLDRYPLPVIINALQTKAHVPSLESTLVACLERIFQTKYGASLIPQYMAFVQVGLKTKSQLVRCLACKTVACLLDISGDETHAIELIVDYEIYQLLLDCLVAGNEQVAAASVETIKKLAGFPKGIDIIFPAKDDEATHLGNLASRSSSLGRIRVLSLIVKLFSVSSSVASVIYNSNLLSLMEAGVSNPDDTLATLSIMELLYELAEIQHGAEFLSKTTLLQLLCSIIGNSAMETILRSRAMMISGRLLSNENARMFIDEPSINTVISAIDGRLGFLESQDTDECESALEALGQIGSSIQGAASLLLSVPSAVRHVIDAAFDKQGCSKQLAALHALANIAGEPRAEHNIILNSNAEESLRRMIYEVASRSSKLTPSGLFLSVLQQAAEIRLAGYRMIAGLVVRPWCLMEICSKPEIIDIVTDATTESTKIGMEARYNCCKAIRKAFISSKLIGDPTLAGVAGKLEEAVRRGPYLARKQQETQPVVMTAERF
;
A
#
# COMPACT_ATOMS: atom_id res chain seq x y z
N MET A 1 -41.02 25.67 23.13
CA MET A 1 -39.58 25.84 23.48
C MET A 1 -38.78 26.48 22.35
N ASP A 2 -39.43 27.17 21.39
CA ASP A 2 -38.81 27.52 20.10
C ASP A 2 -38.46 29.01 19.92
N GLU A 3 -38.81 29.87 20.87
CA GLU A 3 -38.52 31.30 20.76
C GLU A 3 -37.25 31.78 21.50
N GLU A 4 -36.72 30.96 22.42
CA GLU A 4 -35.61 31.37 23.31
C GLU A 4 -34.21 31.28 22.64
N PHE A 5 -34.12 30.61 21.46
CA PHE A 5 -32.85 30.40 20.75
C PHE A 5 -32.83 30.97 19.32
N ALA A 6 -33.73 31.93 19.04
CA ALA A 6 -33.77 32.58 17.73
C ALA A 6 -32.63 33.60 17.59
N ILE A 7 -31.76 33.39 16.59
CA ILE A 7 -30.72 34.33 16.22
C ILE A 7 -31.35 35.54 15.54
N ALA A 8 -31.18 36.72 16.13
CA ALA A 8 -31.68 37.98 15.56
C ALA A 8 -30.96 38.36 14.25
N ASP A 9 -29.66 38.04 14.11
CA ASP A 9 -28.88 38.33 12.91
C ASP A 9 -27.99 37.10 12.52
N PRO A 10 -28.37 36.32 11.47
CA PRO A 10 -27.56 35.19 10.98
C PRO A 10 -26.21 35.62 10.41
N THR A 11 -26.05 36.90 10.00
CA THR A 11 -24.82 37.38 9.37
C THR A 11 -23.67 37.43 10.38
N GLN A 12 -23.95 37.90 11.60
CA GLN A 12 -22.96 37.98 12.67
C GLN A 12 -22.47 36.60 13.11
N LEU A 13 -23.38 35.61 13.16
CA LEU A 13 -23.00 34.22 13.43
C LEU A 13 -22.13 33.67 12.30
N LEU A 14 -22.50 33.95 11.04
CA LEU A 14 -21.75 33.46 9.85
C LEU A 14 -20.31 34.00 9.86
N ASP A 15 -20.13 35.31 10.09
CA ASP A 15 -18.79 35.95 10.12
C ASP A 15 -17.94 35.36 11.26
N SER A 16 -18.50 35.28 12.47
CA SER A 16 -17.78 34.72 13.63
C SER A 16 -17.44 33.23 13.45
N ALA A 17 -18.34 32.46 12.89
CA ALA A 17 -18.10 31.03 12.60
C ALA A 17 -17.06 30.84 11.48
N SER A 18 -17.07 31.75 10.48
CA SER A 18 -16.06 31.74 9.40
C SER A 18 -14.66 32.06 9.95
N ASP A 19 -14.54 33.08 10.79
CA ASP A 19 -13.27 33.42 11.43
C ASP A 19 -12.74 32.26 12.28
N PHE A 20 -13.62 31.63 13.05
CA PHE A 20 -13.27 30.50 13.88
C PHE A 20 -12.87 29.26 13.03
N ALA A 21 -13.64 28.94 11.97
CA ALA A 21 -13.36 27.83 11.09
C ALA A 21 -12.03 27.98 10.32
N ASN A 22 -11.69 29.22 9.93
CA ASN A 22 -10.49 29.52 9.14
C ASN A 22 -9.28 29.95 10.00
N HIS A 23 -9.40 29.94 11.32
CA HIS A 23 -8.29 30.31 12.20
C HIS A 23 -7.06 29.40 11.94
N PRO A 24 -5.86 29.96 11.69
CA PRO A 24 -4.68 29.16 11.41
C PRO A 24 -4.21 28.38 12.66
N GLY A 25 -3.91 27.10 12.48
CA GLY A 25 -3.38 26.23 13.53
C GLY A 25 -4.43 25.41 14.27
N VAL A 26 -3.97 24.69 15.30
CA VAL A 26 -4.81 23.83 16.15
C VAL A 26 -5.53 24.70 17.17
N LEU A 27 -6.85 24.60 17.23
CA LEU A 27 -7.66 25.29 18.25
C LEU A 27 -7.49 24.61 19.62
N ASN A 28 -7.42 25.41 20.67
CA ASN A 28 -7.39 24.95 22.05
C ASN A 28 -8.78 25.01 22.69
N ASP A 29 -8.93 24.35 23.84
CA ASP A 29 -10.17 24.29 24.61
C ASP A 29 -10.70 25.67 24.99
N ALA A 30 -9.81 26.64 25.28
CA ALA A 30 -10.20 28.00 25.65
C ALA A 30 -10.90 28.73 24.48
N ALA A 31 -10.34 28.65 23.27
CA ALA A 31 -10.94 29.24 22.08
C ALA A 31 -12.31 28.64 21.75
N ALA A 32 -12.45 27.31 21.86
CA ALA A 32 -13.71 26.63 21.67
C ALA A 32 -14.76 27.05 22.73
N LYS A 33 -14.33 27.19 23.99
CA LYS A 33 -15.19 27.65 25.07
C LYS A 33 -15.63 29.08 24.85
N ASP A 34 -14.70 30.00 24.55
CA ASP A 34 -15.01 31.42 24.29
C ASP A 34 -15.97 31.61 23.11
N PHE A 35 -15.88 30.75 22.10
CA PHE A 35 -16.83 30.76 20.99
C PHE A 35 -18.20 30.26 21.42
N LEU A 36 -18.30 29.17 22.17
CA LEU A 36 -19.56 28.57 22.63
C LEU A 36 -20.23 29.39 23.74
N ASP A 37 -19.48 30.17 24.51
CA ASP A 37 -20.04 31.14 25.48
C ASP A 37 -20.78 32.29 24.77
N ARG A 38 -20.35 32.64 23.53
CA ARG A 38 -21.03 33.66 22.70
C ARG A 38 -22.16 33.05 21.85
N TYR A 39 -21.95 31.87 21.33
CA TYR A 39 -22.89 31.15 20.46
C TYR A 39 -23.09 29.71 20.98
N PRO A 40 -24.00 29.50 21.92
CA PRO A 40 -24.27 28.17 22.49
C PRO A 40 -24.64 27.14 21.43
N LEU A 41 -24.27 25.88 21.62
CA LEU A 41 -24.57 24.78 20.70
C LEU A 41 -26.04 24.73 20.25
N PRO A 42 -27.05 24.89 21.14
CA PRO A 42 -28.46 24.90 20.71
C PRO A 42 -28.78 25.98 19.69
N VAL A 43 -28.14 27.15 19.79
CA VAL A 43 -28.31 28.27 18.85
C VAL A 43 -27.75 27.91 17.47
N ILE A 44 -26.56 27.31 17.43
CA ILE A 44 -25.89 26.85 16.17
C ILE A 44 -26.70 25.74 15.52
N ILE A 45 -27.15 24.75 16.30
CA ILE A 45 -27.97 23.63 15.83
C ILE A 45 -29.30 24.11 15.28
N ASN A 46 -29.96 25.04 15.96
CA ASN A 46 -31.21 25.63 15.46
C ASN A 46 -30.98 26.39 14.13
N ALA A 47 -29.85 27.11 14.01
CA ALA A 47 -29.51 27.80 12.77
C ALA A 47 -29.32 26.81 11.61
N LEU A 48 -28.65 25.65 11.84
CA LEU A 48 -28.49 24.59 10.84
C LEU A 48 -29.85 24.00 10.40
N GLN A 49 -30.79 23.87 11.34
CA GLN A 49 -32.12 23.30 11.04
C GLN A 49 -33.06 24.27 10.34
N THR A 50 -33.04 25.55 10.71
CA THR A 50 -34.06 26.51 10.29
C THR A 50 -33.59 27.44 9.17
N LYS A 51 -32.29 27.69 9.04
CA LYS A 51 -31.73 28.69 8.12
C LYS A 51 -30.82 28.12 7.03
N ALA A 52 -31.03 26.90 6.65
CA ALA A 52 -30.28 26.22 5.57
C ALA A 52 -30.34 26.94 4.21
N HIS A 53 -31.30 27.87 4.02
CA HIS A 53 -31.43 28.68 2.81
C HIS A 53 -30.44 29.87 2.74
N VAL A 54 -29.73 30.19 3.83
CA VAL A 54 -28.73 31.27 3.83
C VAL A 54 -27.46 30.74 3.15
N PRO A 55 -26.97 31.38 2.07
CA PRO A 55 -25.78 30.94 1.36
C PRO A 55 -24.57 30.79 2.28
N SER A 56 -23.83 29.71 2.13
CA SER A 56 -22.60 29.38 2.89
C SER A 56 -22.78 29.16 4.41
N LEU A 57 -23.95 29.41 5.00
CA LEU A 57 -24.15 29.27 6.43
C LEU A 57 -23.97 27.81 6.89
N GLU A 58 -24.58 26.85 6.18
CA GLU A 58 -24.48 25.44 6.50
C GLU A 58 -23.01 24.96 6.46
N SER A 59 -22.29 25.24 5.38
CA SER A 59 -20.90 24.82 5.22
C SER A 59 -19.96 25.43 6.27
N THR A 60 -20.19 26.71 6.60
CA THR A 60 -19.38 27.43 7.60
C THR A 60 -19.64 26.90 9.00
N LEU A 61 -20.92 26.69 9.38
CA LEU A 61 -21.26 26.14 10.69
C LEU A 61 -20.79 24.69 10.85
N VAL A 62 -20.89 23.89 9.80
CA VAL A 62 -20.36 22.52 9.79
C VAL A 62 -18.84 22.54 10.03
N ALA A 63 -18.08 23.37 9.30
CA ALA A 63 -16.63 23.50 9.49
C ALA A 63 -16.26 23.99 10.89
N CYS A 64 -17.04 24.95 11.42
CA CYS A 64 -16.86 25.46 12.77
C CYS A 64 -17.10 24.36 13.83
N LEU A 65 -18.22 23.64 13.76
CA LEU A 65 -18.55 22.55 14.68
C LEU A 65 -17.55 21.40 14.59
N GLU A 66 -17.07 21.05 13.40
CA GLU A 66 -16.04 20.03 13.22
C GLU A 66 -14.77 20.38 14.02
N ARG A 67 -14.33 21.65 13.97
CA ARG A 67 -13.18 22.10 14.75
C ARG A 67 -13.44 22.16 16.24
N ILE A 68 -14.64 22.56 16.66
CA ILE A 68 -15.02 22.58 18.08
C ILE A 68 -14.96 21.15 18.66
N PHE A 69 -15.60 20.18 18.01
CA PHE A 69 -15.64 18.81 18.50
C PHE A 69 -14.29 18.06 18.46
N GLN A 70 -13.31 18.59 17.75
CA GLN A 70 -11.92 18.10 17.81
C GLN A 70 -11.17 18.56 19.07
N THR A 71 -11.69 19.54 19.83
CA THR A 71 -11.13 19.95 21.11
C THR A 71 -11.66 19.05 22.24
N LYS A 72 -10.91 18.92 23.34
CA LYS A 72 -11.36 18.14 24.51
C LYS A 72 -12.63 18.72 25.12
N TYR A 73 -12.71 20.07 25.21
CA TYR A 73 -13.88 20.75 25.71
C TYR A 73 -15.11 20.50 24.83
N GLY A 74 -15.01 20.71 23.53
CA GLY A 74 -16.13 20.46 22.60
C GLY A 74 -16.59 19.00 22.61
N ALA A 75 -15.65 18.07 22.60
CA ALA A 75 -15.98 16.64 22.65
C ALA A 75 -16.66 16.24 23.97
N SER A 76 -16.32 16.85 25.10
CA SER A 76 -16.98 16.57 26.39
C SER A 76 -18.47 16.98 26.41
N LEU A 77 -18.88 17.83 25.47
CA LEU A 77 -20.29 18.22 25.34
C LEU A 77 -21.13 17.24 24.51
N ILE A 78 -20.50 16.43 23.65
CA ILE A 78 -21.20 15.53 22.70
C ILE A 78 -22.24 14.65 23.39
N PRO A 79 -21.98 14.01 24.55
CA PRO A 79 -22.96 13.17 25.25
C PRO A 79 -24.32 13.84 25.48
N GLN A 80 -24.33 15.13 25.76
CA GLN A 80 -25.57 15.90 26.02
C GLN A 80 -26.37 16.20 24.73
N TYR A 81 -25.72 16.05 23.56
CA TYR A 81 -26.30 16.40 22.25
C TYR A 81 -26.48 15.18 21.34
N MET A 82 -26.46 13.96 21.88
CA MET A 82 -26.59 12.73 21.07
C MET A 82 -27.90 12.65 20.28
N ALA A 83 -28.99 13.22 20.79
CA ALA A 83 -30.24 13.32 20.04
C ALA A 83 -30.09 14.13 18.75
N PHE A 84 -29.30 15.20 18.74
CA PHE A 84 -29.01 16.00 17.54
C PHE A 84 -28.04 15.29 16.60
N VAL A 85 -27.08 14.54 17.14
CA VAL A 85 -26.20 13.68 16.33
C VAL A 85 -27.03 12.62 15.59
N GLN A 86 -27.98 11.98 16.28
CA GLN A 86 -28.89 11.02 15.67
C GLN A 86 -29.73 11.64 14.53
N VAL A 87 -30.30 12.83 14.77
CA VAL A 87 -31.05 13.59 13.72
C VAL A 87 -30.11 13.97 12.56
N GLY A 88 -28.90 14.40 12.88
CA GLY A 88 -27.86 14.75 11.89
C GLY A 88 -27.52 13.59 10.95
N LEU A 89 -27.41 12.36 11.47
CA LEU A 89 -27.18 11.15 10.67
C LEU A 89 -28.35 10.82 9.73
N LYS A 90 -29.58 11.22 10.08
CA LYS A 90 -30.81 10.99 9.29
C LYS A 90 -31.11 12.09 8.28
N THR A 91 -30.42 13.23 8.35
CA THR A 91 -30.72 14.39 7.47
C THR A 91 -30.40 14.14 6.00
N LYS A 92 -31.00 14.93 5.10
CA LYS A 92 -30.68 14.90 3.67
C LYS A 92 -29.37 15.62 3.33
N SER A 93 -28.93 16.58 4.16
CA SER A 93 -27.68 17.29 3.94
C SER A 93 -26.47 16.36 4.13
N GLN A 94 -25.66 16.19 3.09
CA GLN A 94 -24.45 15.36 3.13
C GLN A 94 -23.39 15.98 4.04
N LEU A 95 -23.31 17.30 4.13
CA LEU A 95 -22.39 18.01 5.00
C LEU A 95 -22.69 17.72 6.48
N VAL A 96 -23.96 17.85 6.86
CA VAL A 96 -24.40 17.59 8.25
C VAL A 96 -24.28 16.11 8.59
N ARG A 97 -24.58 15.18 7.66
CA ARG A 97 -24.36 13.75 7.86
C ARG A 97 -22.89 13.43 8.10
N CYS A 98 -22.00 14.03 7.30
CA CYS A 98 -20.55 13.86 7.46
C CYS A 98 -20.07 14.38 8.82
N LEU A 99 -20.53 15.58 9.22
CA LEU A 99 -20.25 16.14 10.55
C LEU A 99 -20.73 15.19 11.66
N ALA A 100 -21.96 14.67 11.56
CA ALA A 100 -22.50 13.76 12.57
C ALA A 100 -21.68 12.47 12.69
N CYS A 101 -21.24 11.86 11.56
CA CYS A 101 -20.31 10.72 11.60
C CYS A 101 -19.00 11.07 12.32
N LYS A 102 -18.38 12.20 11.96
CA LYS A 102 -17.14 12.68 12.61
C LYS A 102 -17.34 12.99 14.09
N THR A 103 -18.50 13.53 14.47
CA THR A 103 -18.83 13.80 15.87
C THR A 103 -18.87 12.52 16.71
N VAL A 104 -19.46 11.43 16.18
CA VAL A 104 -19.41 10.12 16.82
C VAL A 104 -17.97 9.60 16.92
N ALA A 105 -17.13 9.83 15.91
CA ALA A 105 -15.72 9.47 15.98
C ALA A 105 -14.96 10.24 17.07
N CYS A 106 -15.27 11.53 17.25
CA CYS A 106 -14.71 12.35 18.35
C CYS A 106 -15.19 11.86 19.74
N LEU A 107 -16.44 11.44 19.86
CA LEU A 107 -16.95 10.82 21.10
C LEU A 107 -16.13 9.60 21.51
N LEU A 108 -15.77 8.73 20.55
CA LEU A 108 -14.97 7.54 20.79
C LEU A 108 -13.50 7.84 21.13
N ASP A 109 -12.93 8.95 20.59
CA ASP A 109 -11.52 9.30 20.82
C ASP A 109 -11.26 9.90 22.21
N ILE A 110 -12.21 10.64 22.76
CA ILE A 110 -11.97 11.55 23.90
C ILE A 110 -12.65 11.11 25.19
N SER A 111 -13.62 10.19 25.10
CA SER A 111 -14.29 9.70 26.30
C SER A 111 -13.31 8.95 27.19
N GLY A 112 -12.95 9.57 28.33
CA GLY A 112 -12.21 8.88 29.41
C GLY A 112 -13.02 7.73 30.05
N ASP A 113 -14.30 7.63 29.70
CA ASP A 113 -15.22 6.55 30.05
C ASP A 113 -15.72 5.87 28.77
N GLU A 114 -14.95 4.88 28.29
CA GLU A 114 -15.27 4.08 27.12
C GLU A 114 -16.66 3.42 27.21
N THR A 115 -17.07 3.04 28.42
CA THR A 115 -18.35 2.36 28.68
C THR A 115 -19.52 3.28 28.36
N HIS A 116 -19.45 4.52 28.80
CA HIS A 116 -20.52 5.50 28.58
C HIS A 116 -20.67 5.88 27.10
N ALA A 117 -19.56 6.04 26.37
CA ALA A 117 -19.62 6.31 24.93
C ALA A 117 -20.30 5.17 24.15
N ILE A 118 -19.99 3.92 24.49
CA ILE A 118 -20.60 2.75 23.86
C ILE A 118 -22.10 2.64 24.20
N GLU A 119 -22.49 2.91 25.47
CA GLU A 119 -23.89 2.94 25.87
C GLU A 119 -24.70 3.96 25.07
N LEU A 120 -24.17 5.17 24.86
CA LEU A 120 -24.81 6.18 24.02
C LEU A 120 -24.97 5.73 22.55
N ILE A 121 -23.98 5.02 22.00
CA ILE A 121 -24.08 4.48 20.65
C ILE A 121 -25.22 3.45 20.52
N VAL A 122 -25.43 2.64 21.57
CA VAL A 122 -26.52 1.66 21.62
C VAL A 122 -27.88 2.35 21.83
N ASP A 123 -27.98 3.25 22.82
CA ASP A 123 -29.24 3.90 23.20
C ASP A 123 -29.83 4.75 22.08
N TYR A 124 -28.98 5.35 21.25
CA TYR A 124 -29.39 6.17 20.09
C TYR A 124 -29.35 5.43 18.77
N GLU A 125 -29.13 4.11 18.75
CA GLU A 125 -29.05 3.27 17.53
C GLU A 125 -28.05 3.80 16.48
N ILE A 126 -26.95 4.41 16.95
CA ILE A 126 -26.01 5.12 16.09
C ILE A 126 -25.33 4.18 15.08
N TYR A 127 -25.01 2.95 15.46
CA TYR A 127 -24.35 2.01 14.56
C TYR A 127 -25.17 1.73 13.30
N GLN A 128 -26.49 1.52 13.46
CA GLN A 128 -27.38 1.32 12.30
C GLN A 128 -27.41 2.53 11.37
N LEU A 129 -27.44 3.74 11.93
CA LEU A 129 -27.42 4.98 11.15
C LEU A 129 -26.07 5.21 10.44
N LEU A 130 -24.97 4.75 11.04
CA LEU A 130 -23.66 4.76 10.37
C LEU A 130 -23.65 3.80 9.18
N LEU A 131 -24.27 2.62 9.27
CA LEU A 131 -24.42 1.71 8.12
C LEU A 131 -25.27 2.33 7.01
N ASP A 132 -26.36 3.05 7.34
CA ASP A 132 -27.15 3.79 6.36
C ASP A 132 -26.32 4.92 5.70
N CYS A 133 -25.48 5.61 6.48
CA CYS A 133 -24.53 6.59 5.97
C CYS A 133 -23.49 5.98 5.03
N LEU A 134 -23.00 4.81 5.34
CA LEU A 134 -22.05 4.06 4.51
C LEU A 134 -22.67 3.73 3.13
N VAL A 135 -23.87 3.17 3.11
CA VAL A 135 -24.48 2.67 1.87
C VAL A 135 -25.06 3.80 1.02
N ALA A 136 -25.81 4.73 1.65
CA ALA A 136 -26.60 5.76 0.96
C ALA A 136 -25.96 7.15 0.93
N GLY A 137 -24.88 7.39 1.68
CA GLY A 137 -24.17 8.67 1.71
C GLY A 137 -23.36 8.94 0.44
N ASN A 138 -22.94 10.19 0.26
CA ASN A 138 -21.90 10.48 -0.74
C ASN A 138 -20.54 9.89 -0.29
N GLU A 139 -19.49 10.06 -1.09
CA GLU A 139 -18.16 9.51 -0.81
C GLU A 139 -17.60 9.98 0.55
N GLN A 140 -17.74 11.27 0.87
CA GLN A 140 -17.24 11.83 2.14
C GLN A 140 -17.99 11.28 3.36
N VAL A 141 -19.31 11.13 3.25
CA VAL A 141 -20.14 10.55 4.32
C VAL A 141 -19.81 9.08 4.51
N ALA A 142 -19.67 8.33 3.43
CA ALA A 142 -19.33 6.91 3.49
C ALA A 142 -17.93 6.71 4.12
N ALA A 143 -16.94 7.51 3.72
CA ALA A 143 -15.60 7.48 4.30
C ALA A 143 -15.60 7.81 5.80
N ALA A 144 -16.33 8.87 6.21
CA ALA A 144 -16.46 9.24 7.62
C ALA A 144 -17.14 8.14 8.44
N SER A 145 -18.15 7.47 7.86
CA SER A 145 -18.83 6.34 8.49
C SER A 145 -17.87 5.15 8.69
N VAL A 146 -17.08 4.79 7.66
CA VAL A 146 -16.08 3.71 7.76
C VAL A 146 -15.09 3.97 8.89
N GLU A 147 -14.52 5.18 8.94
CA GLU A 147 -13.55 5.53 9.99
C GLU A 147 -14.17 5.49 11.39
N THR A 148 -15.44 5.92 11.53
CA THR A 148 -16.17 5.86 12.80
C THR A 148 -16.42 4.42 13.24
N ILE A 149 -16.88 3.55 12.34
CA ILE A 149 -17.12 2.13 12.64
C ILE A 149 -15.79 1.41 12.94
N LYS A 150 -14.71 1.77 12.24
CA LYS A 150 -13.37 1.25 12.52
C LYS A 150 -12.90 1.61 13.93
N LYS A 151 -13.14 2.84 14.38
CA LYS A 151 -12.85 3.24 15.77
C LYS A 151 -13.69 2.46 16.77
N LEU A 152 -14.98 2.28 16.50
CA LEU A 152 -15.88 1.48 17.33
C LEU A 152 -15.36 0.03 17.49
N ALA A 153 -14.84 -0.56 16.43
CA ALA A 153 -14.24 -1.91 16.45
C ALA A 153 -12.94 -1.98 17.28
N GLY A 154 -12.34 -0.86 17.65
CA GLY A 154 -11.21 -0.81 18.59
C GLY A 154 -11.59 -1.16 20.03
N PHE A 155 -12.88 -1.14 20.38
CA PHE A 155 -13.40 -1.41 21.71
C PHE A 155 -14.02 -2.82 21.77
N PRO A 156 -13.76 -3.63 22.82
CA PRO A 156 -14.36 -4.97 22.94
C PRO A 156 -15.88 -4.97 22.84
N LYS A 157 -16.57 -4.08 23.55
CA LYS A 157 -18.04 -3.91 23.46
C LYS A 157 -18.48 -3.40 22.08
N GLY A 158 -17.65 -2.65 21.39
CA GLY A 158 -17.90 -2.19 20.02
C GLY A 158 -17.88 -3.36 19.03
N ILE A 159 -17.01 -4.34 19.23
CA ILE A 159 -17.00 -5.57 18.43
C ILE A 159 -18.32 -6.33 18.61
N ASP A 160 -18.85 -6.41 19.83
CA ASP A 160 -20.13 -7.08 20.10
C ASP A 160 -21.33 -6.37 19.41
N ILE A 161 -21.24 -5.05 19.22
CA ILE A 161 -22.26 -4.28 18.46
C ILE A 161 -22.17 -4.59 16.97
N ILE A 162 -20.95 -4.64 16.42
CA ILE A 162 -20.73 -4.88 14.99
C ILE A 162 -20.99 -6.34 14.62
N PHE A 163 -20.63 -7.28 15.53
CA PHE A 163 -20.74 -8.73 15.36
C PHE A 163 -21.45 -9.36 16.57
N PRO A 164 -22.77 -9.18 16.69
CA PRO A 164 -23.53 -9.73 17.82
C PRO A 164 -23.53 -11.27 17.80
N ALA A 165 -23.55 -11.87 18.98
CA ALA A 165 -23.43 -13.33 19.17
C ALA A 165 -24.64 -14.15 18.68
N LYS A 166 -25.77 -13.52 18.35
CA LYS A 166 -26.96 -14.20 17.81
C LYS A 166 -26.79 -14.39 16.30
N ASP A 167 -27.03 -15.61 15.81
CA ASP A 167 -26.83 -16.01 14.41
C ASP A 167 -27.51 -15.08 13.38
N ASP A 168 -28.73 -14.60 13.65
CA ASP A 168 -29.45 -13.71 12.74
C ASP A 168 -28.85 -12.31 12.63
N GLU A 169 -28.08 -11.89 13.63
CA GLU A 169 -27.43 -10.58 13.69
C GLU A 169 -25.94 -10.67 13.30
N ALA A 170 -25.28 -11.81 13.53
CA ALA A 170 -23.87 -12.01 13.21
C ALA A 170 -23.56 -11.86 11.71
N THR A 171 -24.56 -12.05 10.84
CA THR A 171 -24.47 -11.89 9.38
C THR A 171 -24.97 -10.53 8.90
N HIS A 172 -25.14 -9.55 9.79
CA HIS A 172 -25.73 -8.26 9.42
C HIS A 172 -25.00 -7.57 8.26
N LEU A 173 -23.67 -7.50 8.29
CA LEU A 173 -22.87 -6.93 7.19
C LEU A 173 -23.05 -7.74 5.89
N GLY A 174 -23.15 -9.06 5.98
CA GLY A 174 -23.43 -9.92 4.84
C GLY A 174 -24.82 -9.65 4.22
N ASN A 175 -25.84 -9.52 5.06
CA ASN A 175 -27.19 -9.18 4.63
C ASN A 175 -27.24 -7.77 4.00
N LEU A 176 -26.54 -6.81 4.60
CA LEU A 176 -26.44 -5.45 4.09
C LEU A 176 -25.76 -5.44 2.71
N ALA A 177 -24.64 -6.15 2.54
CA ALA A 177 -23.95 -6.28 1.26
C ALA A 177 -24.86 -6.90 0.18
N SER A 178 -25.62 -7.93 0.53
CA SER A 178 -26.48 -8.65 -0.41
C SER A 178 -27.70 -7.84 -0.89
N ARG A 179 -28.22 -6.96 -0.04
CA ARG A 179 -29.40 -6.12 -0.34
C ARG A 179 -29.04 -4.76 -0.93
N SER A 180 -27.78 -4.37 -0.90
CA SER A 180 -27.30 -3.08 -1.38
C SER A 180 -27.12 -3.05 -2.89
N SER A 181 -27.10 -1.85 -3.46
CA SER A 181 -26.64 -1.62 -4.84
C SER A 181 -25.19 -2.09 -5.01
N SER A 182 -24.69 -2.20 -6.26
CA SER A 182 -23.30 -2.56 -6.54
C SER A 182 -22.31 -1.66 -5.77
N LEU A 183 -22.51 -0.32 -5.80
CA LEU A 183 -21.72 0.62 -5.04
C LEU A 183 -21.82 0.39 -3.52
N GLY A 184 -23.04 0.20 -3.00
CA GLY A 184 -23.24 -0.07 -1.57
C GLY A 184 -22.55 -1.35 -1.12
N ARG A 185 -22.61 -2.41 -1.95
CA ARG A 185 -21.91 -3.67 -1.71
C ARG A 185 -20.39 -3.46 -1.61
N ILE A 186 -19.79 -2.74 -2.57
CA ILE A 186 -18.33 -2.45 -2.55
C ILE A 186 -17.96 -1.66 -1.29
N ARG A 187 -18.78 -0.71 -0.84
CA ARG A 187 -18.52 0.05 0.39
C ARG A 187 -18.57 -0.83 1.65
N VAL A 188 -19.53 -1.77 1.71
CA VAL A 188 -19.60 -2.74 2.82
C VAL A 188 -18.38 -3.67 2.80
N LEU A 189 -17.95 -4.16 1.65
CA LEU A 189 -16.75 -4.97 1.52
C LEU A 189 -15.49 -4.18 1.89
N SER A 190 -15.42 -2.90 1.51
CA SER A 190 -14.34 -1.98 1.93
C SER A 190 -14.32 -1.81 3.46
N LEU A 191 -15.49 -1.66 4.10
CA LEU A 191 -15.57 -1.64 5.56
C LEU A 191 -14.99 -2.93 6.16
N ILE A 192 -15.35 -4.10 5.64
CA ILE A 192 -14.83 -5.39 6.12
C ILE A 192 -13.30 -5.42 6.05
N VAL A 193 -12.70 -4.98 4.94
CA VAL A 193 -11.23 -4.89 4.79
C VAL A 193 -10.61 -3.94 5.81
N LYS A 194 -11.21 -2.77 6.02
CA LYS A 194 -10.73 -1.80 7.02
C LYS A 194 -10.83 -2.35 8.45
N LEU A 195 -11.87 -3.11 8.75
CA LEU A 195 -12.02 -3.78 10.04
C LEU A 195 -10.93 -4.84 10.26
N PHE A 196 -10.52 -5.58 9.23
CA PHE A 196 -9.37 -6.48 9.33
C PHE A 196 -8.09 -5.78 9.79
N SER A 197 -7.91 -4.52 9.43
CA SER A 197 -6.72 -3.73 9.81
C SER A 197 -6.68 -3.31 11.28
N VAL A 198 -7.80 -3.44 12.01
CA VAL A 198 -7.90 -2.99 13.43
C VAL A 198 -7.08 -3.90 14.34
N SER A 199 -7.33 -5.21 14.29
CA SER A 199 -6.58 -6.18 15.08
C SER A 199 -6.80 -7.61 14.59
N SER A 200 -5.92 -8.52 14.99
CA SER A 200 -6.06 -9.95 14.69
C SER A 200 -7.31 -10.58 15.34
N SER A 201 -7.78 -10.06 16.48
CA SER A 201 -9.01 -10.52 17.12
C SER A 201 -10.25 -10.16 16.29
N VAL A 202 -10.33 -8.93 15.80
CA VAL A 202 -11.41 -8.49 14.88
C VAL A 202 -11.37 -9.29 13.58
N ALA A 203 -10.18 -9.51 13.01
CA ALA A 203 -10.01 -10.33 11.81
C ALA A 203 -10.52 -11.77 12.04
N SER A 204 -10.26 -12.37 13.20
CA SER A 204 -10.77 -13.69 13.55
C SER A 204 -12.30 -13.74 13.61
N VAL A 205 -12.94 -12.70 14.16
CA VAL A 205 -14.41 -12.61 14.19
C VAL A 205 -14.98 -12.52 12.79
N ILE A 206 -14.41 -11.67 11.92
CA ILE A 206 -14.83 -11.52 10.53
C ILE A 206 -14.69 -12.85 9.75
N TYR A 207 -13.57 -13.55 9.94
CA TYR A 207 -13.33 -14.85 9.32
C TYR A 207 -14.37 -15.90 9.78
N ASN A 208 -14.61 -15.99 11.09
CA ASN A 208 -15.56 -16.93 11.66
C ASN A 208 -17.02 -16.62 11.26
N SER A 209 -17.34 -15.35 10.96
CA SER A 209 -18.64 -14.93 10.43
C SER A 209 -18.76 -15.16 8.91
N ASN A 210 -17.80 -15.85 8.29
CA ASN A 210 -17.77 -16.18 6.85
C ASN A 210 -17.91 -14.99 5.89
N LEU A 211 -17.52 -13.78 6.31
CA LEU A 211 -17.69 -12.57 5.49
C LEU A 211 -16.72 -12.51 4.31
N LEU A 212 -15.61 -13.26 4.34
CA LEU A 212 -14.68 -13.37 3.22
C LEU A 212 -15.29 -14.09 2.01
N SER A 213 -16.26 -15.00 2.23
CA SER A 213 -16.98 -15.68 1.14
C SER A 213 -17.74 -14.71 0.22
N LEU A 214 -18.14 -13.54 0.74
CA LEU A 214 -18.77 -12.49 -0.07
C LEU A 214 -17.82 -11.91 -1.13
N MET A 215 -16.53 -11.81 -0.78
CA MET A 215 -15.50 -11.37 -1.73
C MET A 215 -15.24 -12.45 -2.78
N GLU A 216 -15.12 -13.71 -2.37
CA GLU A 216 -14.94 -14.84 -3.30
C GLU A 216 -16.13 -14.94 -4.29
N ALA A 217 -17.36 -14.82 -3.78
CA ALA A 217 -18.56 -14.81 -4.61
C ALA A 217 -18.58 -13.63 -5.60
N GLY A 218 -18.11 -12.46 -5.15
CA GLY A 218 -18.05 -11.26 -5.99
C GLY A 218 -16.99 -11.38 -7.10
N VAL A 219 -15.85 -11.99 -6.82
CA VAL A 219 -14.80 -12.27 -7.82
C VAL A 219 -15.25 -13.33 -8.84
N SER A 220 -16.12 -14.25 -8.42
CA SER A 220 -16.64 -15.32 -9.29
C SER A 220 -17.76 -14.85 -10.24
N ASN A 221 -18.23 -13.60 -10.12
CA ASN A 221 -19.31 -13.08 -10.96
C ASN A 221 -18.75 -12.48 -12.27
N PRO A 222 -18.99 -13.09 -13.44
CA PRO A 222 -18.47 -12.59 -14.71
C PRO A 222 -19.26 -11.39 -15.28
N ASP A 223 -20.44 -11.06 -14.73
CA ASP A 223 -21.38 -10.12 -15.35
C ASP A 223 -21.05 -8.65 -15.09
N ASP A 224 -20.22 -8.33 -14.07
CA ASP A 224 -19.84 -6.96 -13.69
C ASP A 224 -18.33 -6.85 -13.47
N THR A 225 -17.59 -6.65 -14.56
CA THR A 225 -16.12 -6.50 -14.53
C THR A 225 -15.65 -5.39 -13.59
N LEU A 226 -16.36 -4.26 -13.52
CA LEU A 226 -15.96 -3.14 -12.65
C LEU A 226 -16.12 -3.49 -11.18
N ALA A 227 -17.22 -4.15 -10.81
CA ALA A 227 -17.42 -4.61 -9.44
C ALA A 227 -16.38 -5.69 -9.08
N THR A 228 -16.14 -6.65 -9.98
CA THR A 228 -15.11 -7.69 -9.80
C THR A 228 -13.74 -7.07 -9.60
N LEU A 229 -13.35 -6.11 -10.44
CA LEU A 229 -12.07 -5.40 -10.30
C LEU A 229 -11.98 -4.66 -8.95
N SER A 230 -13.05 -3.97 -8.56
CA SER A 230 -13.10 -3.27 -7.26
C SER A 230 -12.91 -4.23 -6.08
N ILE A 231 -13.51 -5.41 -6.14
CA ILE A 231 -13.34 -6.44 -5.11
C ILE A 231 -11.91 -7.00 -5.13
N MET A 232 -11.32 -7.20 -6.31
CA MET A 232 -9.93 -7.63 -6.41
C MET A 232 -8.95 -6.58 -5.85
N GLU A 233 -9.22 -5.28 -6.01
CA GLU A 233 -8.46 -4.22 -5.33
C GLU A 233 -8.54 -4.34 -3.81
N LEU A 234 -9.73 -4.59 -3.27
CA LEU A 234 -9.91 -4.81 -1.84
C LEU A 234 -9.19 -6.08 -1.34
N LEU A 235 -9.19 -7.15 -2.12
CA LEU A 235 -8.42 -8.36 -1.81
C LEU A 235 -6.91 -8.11 -1.85
N TYR A 236 -6.45 -7.30 -2.79
CA TYR A 236 -5.04 -6.90 -2.88
C TYR A 236 -4.62 -6.08 -1.65
N GLU A 237 -5.47 -5.13 -1.21
CA GLU A 237 -5.27 -4.37 0.03
C GLU A 237 -5.27 -5.31 1.26
N LEU A 238 -6.22 -6.25 1.33
CA LEU A 238 -6.30 -7.20 2.43
C LEU A 238 -5.08 -8.13 2.50
N ALA A 239 -4.55 -8.56 1.35
CA ALA A 239 -3.34 -9.38 1.26
C ALA A 239 -2.07 -8.63 1.72
N GLU A 240 -2.09 -7.30 1.78
CA GLU A 240 -1.00 -6.49 2.33
C GLU A 240 -0.95 -6.51 3.86
N ILE A 241 -2.11 -6.71 4.50
CA ILE A 241 -2.22 -6.84 5.95
C ILE A 241 -1.70 -8.23 6.34
N GLN A 242 -0.71 -8.30 7.23
CA GLN A 242 -0.04 -9.56 7.59
C GLN A 242 -1.04 -10.67 7.99
N HIS A 243 -1.93 -10.40 8.93
CA HIS A 243 -2.96 -11.37 9.34
C HIS A 243 -4.09 -11.50 8.31
N GLY A 244 -4.33 -10.50 7.47
CA GLY A 244 -5.24 -10.57 6.33
C GLY A 244 -4.81 -11.63 5.32
N ALA A 245 -3.54 -11.62 4.92
CA ALA A 245 -2.96 -12.65 4.06
C ALA A 245 -3.08 -14.06 4.65
N GLU A 246 -2.86 -14.19 5.96
CA GLU A 246 -3.00 -15.46 6.68
C GLU A 246 -4.44 -15.99 6.64
N PHE A 247 -5.45 -15.15 6.86
CA PHE A 247 -6.85 -15.58 6.76
C PHE A 247 -7.28 -15.88 5.33
N LEU A 248 -6.84 -15.08 4.34
CA LEU A 248 -7.11 -15.33 2.93
C LEU A 248 -6.53 -16.67 2.46
N SER A 249 -5.36 -17.08 2.98
CA SER A 249 -4.73 -18.34 2.62
C SER A 249 -5.49 -19.59 3.11
N LYS A 250 -6.42 -19.41 4.07
CA LYS A 250 -7.30 -20.47 4.59
C LYS A 250 -8.60 -20.60 3.80
N THR A 251 -8.85 -19.72 2.83
CA THR A 251 -10.04 -19.72 1.98
C THR A 251 -9.77 -20.41 0.63
N THR A 252 -10.79 -20.47 -0.23
CA THR A 252 -10.66 -21.00 -1.60
C THR A 252 -10.15 -19.96 -2.61
N LEU A 253 -9.80 -18.77 -2.14
CA LEU A 253 -9.40 -17.63 -2.98
C LEU A 253 -8.25 -17.98 -3.93
N LEU A 254 -7.24 -18.70 -3.45
CA LEU A 254 -6.07 -19.00 -4.27
C LEU A 254 -6.42 -19.90 -5.48
N GLN A 255 -7.32 -20.88 -5.29
CA GLN A 255 -7.84 -21.73 -6.37
C GLN A 255 -8.66 -20.91 -7.37
N LEU A 256 -9.48 -19.98 -6.86
CA LEU A 256 -10.27 -19.07 -7.69
C LEU A 256 -9.36 -18.16 -8.52
N LEU A 257 -8.36 -17.53 -7.91
CA LEU A 257 -7.39 -16.71 -8.62
C LEU A 257 -6.64 -17.50 -9.68
N CYS A 258 -6.22 -18.73 -9.37
CA CYS A 258 -5.58 -19.63 -10.33
C CYS A 258 -6.48 -19.90 -11.54
N SER A 259 -7.78 -20.13 -11.32
CA SER A 259 -8.74 -20.35 -12.40
C SER A 259 -8.90 -19.12 -13.30
N ILE A 260 -8.87 -17.90 -12.71
CA ILE A 260 -8.93 -16.64 -13.46
C ILE A 260 -7.67 -16.46 -14.32
N ILE A 261 -6.48 -16.68 -13.74
CA ILE A 261 -5.20 -16.57 -14.46
C ILE A 261 -5.17 -17.52 -15.67
N GLY A 262 -5.63 -18.76 -15.49
CA GLY A 262 -5.65 -19.78 -16.55
C GLY A 262 -6.72 -19.57 -17.62
N ASN A 263 -7.73 -18.75 -17.38
CA ASN A 263 -8.84 -18.57 -18.29
C ASN A 263 -8.56 -17.47 -19.34
N SER A 264 -8.27 -17.89 -20.57
CA SER A 264 -8.00 -16.95 -21.68
C SER A 264 -9.22 -16.13 -22.12
N ALA A 265 -10.43 -16.50 -21.73
CA ALA A 265 -11.66 -15.72 -22.02
C ALA A 265 -11.90 -14.58 -21.01
N MET A 266 -11.20 -14.57 -19.87
CA MET A 266 -11.26 -13.46 -18.92
C MET A 266 -10.52 -12.24 -19.46
N GLU A 267 -10.97 -11.05 -19.05
CA GLU A 267 -10.30 -9.80 -19.41
C GLU A 267 -8.86 -9.76 -18.83
N THR A 268 -7.93 -9.22 -19.61
CA THR A 268 -6.52 -9.09 -19.24
C THR A 268 -6.32 -8.44 -17.88
N ILE A 269 -7.06 -7.36 -17.60
CA ILE A 269 -6.96 -6.62 -16.35
C ILE A 269 -7.30 -7.48 -15.13
N LEU A 270 -8.29 -8.37 -15.23
CA LEU A 270 -8.66 -9.28 -14.15
C LEU A 270 -7.58 -10.36 -13.94
N ARG A 271 -7.02 -10.91 -15.03
CA ARG A 271 -5.90 -11.86 -14.94
C ARG A 271 -4.67 -11.22 -14.32
N SER A 272 -4.31 -10.01 -14.76
CA SER A 272 -3.20 -9.23 -14.20
C SER A 272 -3.38 -9.01 -12.70
N ARG A 273 -4.57 -8.61 -12.27
CA ARG A 273 -4.85 -8.40 -10.85
C ARG A 273 -4.83 -9.71 -10.05
N ALA A 274 -5.33 -10.80 -10.62
CA ALA A 274 -5.28 -12.12 -10.00
C ALA A 274 -3.83 -12.60 -9.79
N MET A 275 -2.94 -12.37 -10.76
CA MET A 275 -1.51 -12.66 -10.62
C MET A 275 -0.87 -11.83 -9.50
N MET A 276 -1.17 -10.53 -9.43
CA MET A 276 -0.64 -9.65 -8.39
C MET A 276 -1.08 -10.05 -6.98
N ILE A 277 -2.36 -10.39 -6.79
CA ILE A 277 -2.88 -10.88 -5.50
C ILE A 277 -2.20 -12.19 -5.12
N SER A 278 -2.10 -13.13 -6.06
CA SER A 278 -1.42 -14.41 -5.86
C SER A 278 0.05 -14.22 -5.48
N GLY A 279 0.76 -13.31 -6.16
CA GLY A 279 2.13 -12.95 -5.86
C GLY A 279 2.29 -12.45 -4.42
N ARG A 280 1.41 -11.55 -4.00
CA ARG A 280 1.42 -10.98 -2.65
C ARG A 280 1.09 -12.02 -1.57
N LEU A 281 0.09 -12.87 -1.77
CA LEU A 281 -0.23 -13.96 -0.85
C LEU A 281 0.93 -14.95 -0.69
N LEU A 282 1.54 -15.37 -1.80
CA LEU A 282 2.63 -16.34 -1.79
C LEU A 282 3.98 -15.74 -1.35
N SER A 283 4.13 -14.41 -1.31
CA SER A 283 5.30 -13.75 -0.73
C SER A 283 5.28 -13.74 0.80
N ASN A 284 4.10 -13.84 1.41
CA ASN A 284 3.93 -13.82 2.86
C ASN A 284 4.26 -15.19 3.46
N GLU A 285 5.32 -15.26 4.28
CA GLU A 285 5.80 -16.52 4.88
C GLU A 285 4.75 -17.18 5.78
N ASN A 286 3.99 -16.38 6.55
CA ASN A 286 2.93 -16.90 7.42
C ASN A 286 1.75 -17.45 6.62
N ALA A 287 1.34 -16.76 5.54
CA ALA A 287 0.27 -17.23 4.68
C ALA A 287 0.62 -18.57 4.01
N ARG A 288 1.86 -18.73 3.57
CA ARG A 288 2.34 -19.98 2.94
C ARG A 288 2.24 -21.21 3.85
N MET A 289 2.29 -21.03 5.18
CA MET A 289 2.14 -22.17 6.12
C MET A 289 0.76 -22.85 6.05
N PHE A 290 -0.24 -22.15 5.51
CA PHE A 290 -1.62 -22.66 5.37
C PHE A 290 -1.95 -23.12 3.96
N ILE A 291 -1.00 -23.00 3.01
CA ILE A 291 -1.19 -23.38 1.61
C ILE A 291 -0.34 -24.61 1.34
N ASP A 292 -0.93 -25.65 0.77
CA ASP A 292 -0.21 -26.86 0.37
C ASP A 292 0.70 -26.59 -0.84
N GLU A 293 1.82 -27.30 -0.91
CA GLU A 293 2.82 -27.12 -1.97
C GLU A 293 2.29 -27.39 -3.39
N PRO A 294 1.41 -28.37 -3.64
CA PRO A 294 0.77 -28.54 -4.94
C PRO A 294 -0.03 -27.31 -5.39
N SER A 295 -0.77 -26.67 -4.50
CA SER A 295 -1.51 -25.43 -4.81
C SER A 295 -0.58 -24.28 -5.16
N ILE A 296 0.54 -24.12 -4.43
CA ILE A 296 1.58 -23.13 -4.74
C ILE A 296 2.15 -23.37 -6.14
N ASN A 297 2.53 -24.61 -6.45
CA ASN A 297 3.09 -24.97 -7.75
C ASN A 297 2.09 -24.78 -8.90
N THR A 298 0.80 -25.02 -8.65
CA THR A 298 -0.26 -24.79 -9.63
C THR A 298 -0.37 -23.30 -9.98
N VAL A 299 -0.35 -22.42 -8.99
CA VAL A 299 -0.39 -20.97 -9.21
C VAL A 299 0.86 -20.48 -9.93
N ILE A 300 2.05 -20.91 -9.50
CA ILE A 300 3.31 -20.58 -10.18
C ILE A 300 3.26 -21.00 -11.65
N SER A 301 2.79 -22.23 -11.92
CA SER A 301 2.68 -22.74 -13.29
C SER A 301 1.64 -21.98 -14.11
N ALA A 302 0.54 -21.52 -13.49
CA ALA A 302 -0.46 -20.71 -14.17
C ALA A 302 0.10 -19.33 -14.57
N ILE A 303 0.86 -18.67 -13.68
CA ILE A 303 1.51 -17.38 -13.97
C ILE A 303 2.60 -17.58 -15.04
N ASP A 304 3.44 -18.60 -14.90
CA ASP A 304 4.53 -18.90 -15.85
C ASP A 304 3.98 -19.25 -17.25
N GLY A 305 2.88 -20.01 -17.30
CA GLY A 305 2.19 -20.33 -18.54
C GLY A 305 1.72 -19.10 -19.31
N ARG A 306 1.33 -18.01 -18.61
CA ARG A 306 0.98 -16.75 -19.27
C ARG A 306 2.18 -16.12 -19.97
N LEU A 307 3.35 -16.14 -19.37
CA LEU A 307 4.58 -15.62 -19.99
C LEU A 307 4.93 -16.37 -21.29
N GLY A 308 4.72 -17.69 -21.35
CA GLY A 308 4.95 -18.48 -22.57
C GLY A 308 3.97 -18.16 -23.71
N PHE A 309 2.74 -17.72 -23.41
CA PHE A 309 1.75 -17.32 -24.43
C PHE A 309 1.91 -15.86 -24.90
N LEU A 310 2.50 -14.99 -24.07
CA LEU A 310 2.52 -13.55 -24.27
C LEU A 310 3.78 -13.02 -24.98
N GLU A 311 4.62 -13.88 -25.56
CA GLU A 311 5.87 -13.45 -26.23
C GLU A 311 5.66 -12.37 -27.30
N SER A 312 4.41 -12.03 -27.65
CA SER A 312 4.15 -11.11 -28.78
C SER A 312 3.07 -10.03 -28.63
N GLN A 313 2.18 -10.00 -27.61
CA GLN A 313 0.97 -9.16 -27.74
C GLN A 313 0.50 -8.32 -26.54
N ASP A 314 0.79 -8.68 -25.28
CA ASP A 314 0.28 -7.89 -24.13
C ASP A 314 1.40 -7.59 -23.13
N THR A 315 1.90 -6.36 -23.16
CA THR A 315 2.99 -5.91 -22.29
C THR A 315 2.54 -5.83 -20.84
N ASP A 316 1.32 -5.36 -20.57
CA ASP A 316 0.83 -5.11 -19.20
C ASP A 316 0.58 -6.41 -18.44
N GLU A 317 0.02 -7.44 -19.10
CA GLU A 317 -0.14 -8.77 -18.50
C GLU A 317 1.22 -9.43 -18.23
N CYS A 318 2.17 -9.25 -19.14
CA CYS A 318 3.53 -9.77 -18.99
C CYS A 318 4.27 -9.11 -17.82
N GLU A 319 4.15 -7.80 -17.68
CA GLU A 319 4.72 -7.05 -16.56
C GLU A 319 4.11 -7.50 -15.23
N SER A 320 2.78 -7.66 -15.17
CA SER A 320 2.08 -8.16 -13.98
C SER A 320 2.51 -9.58 -13.59
N ALA A 321 2.73 -10.46 -14.56
CA ALA A 321 3.23 -11.81 -14.33
C ALA A 321 4.66 -11.79 -13.76
N LEU A 322 5.55 -11.00 -14.36
CA LEU A 322 6.94 -10.84 -13.88
C LEU A 322 6.98 -10.23 -12.47
N GLU A 323 6.16 -9.22 -12.21
CA GLU A 323 6.05 -8.62 -10.89
C GLU A 323 5.55 -9.62 -9.85
N ALA A 324 4.52 -10.40 -10.16
CA ALA A 324 4.00 -11.44 -9.28
C ALA A 324 5.06 -12.50 -8.95
N LEU A 325 5.82 -12.99 -9.95
CA LEU A 325 6.94 -13.91 -9.72
C LEU A 325 8.04 -13.24 -8.87
N GLY A 326 8.31 -11.95 -9.08
CA GLY A 326 9.23 -11.18 -8.26
C GLY A 326 8.78 -11.04 -6.82
N GLN A 327 7.49 -10.82 -6.58
CA GLN A 327 6.91 -10.77 -5.24
C GLN A 327 7.04 -12.13 -4.53
N ILE A 328 6.68 -13.23 -5.19
CA ILE A 328 6.88 -14.60 -4.67
C ILE A 328 8.37 -14.81 -4.30
N GLY A 329 9.26 -14.42 -5.20
CA GLY A 329 10.71 -14.56 -5.05
C GLY A 329 11.34 -13.67 -3.98
N SER A 330 10.61 -12.73 -3.39
CA SER A 330 11.12 -11.88 -2.31
C SER A 330 11.32 -12.67 -1.00
N SER A 331 10.58 -13.76 -0.77
CA SER A 331 10.78 -14.68 0.36
C SER A 331 11.77 -15.80 0.00
N ILE A 332 12.41 -16.39 1.02
CA ILE A 332 13.37 -17.51 0.82
C ILE A 332 12.65 -18.72 0.19
N GLN A 333 11.54 -19.10 0.77
CA GLN A 333 10.77 -20.26 0.34
C GLN A 333 10.18 -20.04 -1.05
N GLY A 334 9.69 -18.82 -1.33
CA GLY A 334 9.18 -18.45 -2.64
C GLY A 334 10.24 -18.51 -3.71
N ALA A 335 11.42 -17.94 -3.48
CA ALA A 335 12.54 -18.02 -4.41
C ALA A 335 12.98 -19.47 -4.68
N ALA A 336 13.06 -20.29 -3.63
CA ALA A 336 13.40 -21.70 -3.77
C ALA A 336 12.35 -22.45 -4.60
N SER A 337 11.05 -22.24 -4.36
CA SER A 337 9.96 -22.87 -5.14
C SER A 337 10.02 -22.47 -6.61
N LEU A 338 10.26 -21.18 -6.92
CA LEU A 338 10.38 -20.69 -8.31
C LEU A 338 11.59 -21.31 -9.04
N LEU A 339 12.73 -21.44 -8.37
CA LEU A 339 13.97 -21.97 -8.95
C LEU A 339 13.96 -23.49 -9.13
N LEU A 340 13.19 -24.20 -8.30
CA LEU A 340 13.10 -25.66 -8.30
C LEU A 340 11.86 -26.19 -9.01
N SER A 341 10.92 -25.34 -9.45
CA SER A 341 9.78 -25.74 -10.28
C SER A 341 10.24 -26.36 -11.61
N VAL A 342 9.43 -27.24 -12.17
CA VAL A 342 9.77 -27.94 -13.43
C VAL A 342 8.60 -27.75 -14.42
N PRO A 343 8.82 -26.96 -15.51
CA PRO A 343 9.98 -26.12 -15.81
C PRO A 343 10.15 -24.98 -14.79
N SER A 344 11.39 -24.44 -14.68
CA SER A 344 11.63 -23.33 -13.75
C SER A 344 11.02 -22.03 -14.28
N ALA A 345 10.09 -21.45 -13.51
CA ALA A 345 9.45 -20.16 -13.84
C ALA A 345 10.47 -18.99 -13.90
N VAL A 346 11.61 -19.13 -13.23
CA VAL A 346 12.68 -18.11 -13.25
C VAL A 346 13.34 -18.00 -14.62
N ARG A 347 13.22 -19.00 -15.48
CA ARG A 347 13.79 -18.96 -16.84
C ARG A 347 13.22 -17.78 -17.63
N HIS A 348 11.90 -17.60 -17.66
CA HIS A 348 11.26 -16.48 -18.35
C HIS A 348 11.66 -15.12 -17.74
N VAL A 349 11.83 -15.07 -16.41
CA VAL A 349 12.31 -13.86 -15.73
C VAL A 349 13.73 -13.50 -16.19
N ILE A 350 14.64 -14.46 -16.24
CA ILE A 350 16.04 -14.21 -16.64
C ILE A 350 16.11 -13.88 -18.14
N ASP A 351 15.38 -14.60 -18.99
CA ASP A 351 15.35 -14.32 -20.44
C ASP A 351 14.85 -12.87 -20.67
N ALA A 352 13.75 -12.45 -20.01
CA ALA A 352 13.21 -11.10 -20.12
C ALA A 352 14.13 -10.02 -19.52
N ALA A 353 14.85 -10.32 -18.43
CA ALA A 353 15.76 -9.36 -17.78
C ALA A 353 16.94 -8.96 -18.69
N PHE A 354 17.36 -9.84 -19.57
CA PHE A 354 18.48 -9.59 -20.48
C PHE A 354 18.05 -9.39 -21.94
N ASP A 355 16.75 -9.41 -22.24
CA ASP A 355 16.19 -9.02 -23.52
C ASP A 355 16.07 -7.50 -23.59
N LYS A 356 16.58 -6.91 -24.69
CA LYS A 356 16.49 -5.45 -24.93
C LYS A 356 15.24 -5.02 -25.71
N GLN A 357 14.42 -6.00 -26.10
CA GLN A 357 13.18 -5.74 -26.84
C GLN A 357 12.03 -5.53 -25.85
N GLY A 358 11.73 -4.30 -25.50
CA GLY A 358 10.65 -3.98 -24.57
C GLY A 358 11.17 -3.49 -23.21
N CYS A 359 11.32 -2.18 -23.10
CA CYS A 359 11.92 -1.51 -21.95
C CYS A 359 11.18 -1.81 -20.64
N SER A 360 9.84 -1.76 -20.65
CA SER A 360 9.02 -1.99 -19.45
C SER A 360 9.05 -3.46 -18.99
N LYS A 361 8.95 -4.41 -19.93
CA LYS A 361 9.11 -5.84 -19.65
C LYS A 361 10.49 -6.14 -19.04
N GLN A 362 11.55 -5.57 -19.62
CA GLN A 362 12.92 -5.73 -19.10
C GLN A 362 13.04 -5.16 -17.69
N LEU A 363 12.45 -3.99 -17.44
CA LEU A 363 12.47 -3.34 -16.14
C LEU A 363 11.79 -4.20 -15.07
N ALA A 364 10.57 -4.69 -15.35
CA ALA A 364 9.83 -5.60 -14.46
C ALA A 364 10.63 -6.88 -14.17
N ALA A 365 11.24 -7.47 -15.19
CA ALA A 365 12.05 -8.67 -15.06
C ALA A 365 13.32 -8.46 -14.24
N LEU A 366 14.01 -7.32 -14.38
CA LEU A 366 15.18 -6.98 -13.57
C LEU A 366 14.82 -6.80 -12.10
N HIS A 367 13.67 -6.17 -11.81
CA HIS A 367 13.16 -6.07 -10.44
C HIS A 367 12.78 -7.43 -9.86
N ALA A 368 12.13 -8.28 -10.65
CA ALA A 368 11.80 -9.64 -10.26
C ALA A 368 13.06 -10.46 -9.96
N LEU A 369 14.06 -10.39 -10.83
CA LEU A 369 15.33 -11.08 -10.64
C LEU A 369 16.09 -10.58 -9.40
N ALA A 370 16.07 -9.27 -9.12
CA ALA A 370 16.65 -8.70 -7.91
C ALA A 370 15.97 -9.25 -6.64
N ASN A 371 14.64 -9.37 -6.65
CA ASN A 371 13.88 -9.95 -5.55
C ASN A 371 14.21 -11.44 -5.35
N ILE A 372 14.21 -12.24 -6.43
CA ILE A 372 14.59 -13.67 -6.42
C ILE A 372 16.03 -13.84 -5.93
N ALA A 373 16.94 -12.96 -6.34
CA ALA A 373 18.33 -12.97 -5.90
C ALA A 373 18.51 -12.60 -4.41
N GLY A 374 17.49 -11.96 -3.79
CA GLY A 374 17.46 -11.71 -2.36
C GLY A 374 17.83 -10.30 -1.94
N GLU A 375 17.80 -9.34 -2.85
CA GLU A 375 18.11 -7.93 -2.52
C GLU A 375 17.24 -7.37 -1.37
N PRO A 376 15.91 -7.61 -1.31
CA PRO A 376 15.09 -7.11 -0.19
C PRO A 376 15.21 -7.93 1.10
N ARG A 377 15.89 -9.09 1.08
CA ARG A 377 16.00 -9.98 2.23
C ARG A 377 17.08 -9.52 3.21
N ALA A 378 16.92 -9.89 4.49
CA ALA A 378 17.96 -9.70 5.48
C ALA A 378 19.23 -10.50 5.09
N GLU A 379 20.41 -10.01 5.46
CA GLU A 379 21.71 -10.57 5.02
C GLU A 379 21.87 -12.08 5.22
N HIS A 380 21.38 -12.59 6.36
CA HIS A 380 21.46 -14.03 6.67
C HIS A 380 20.49 -14.88 5.84
N ASN A 381 19.57 -14.23 5.12
CA ASN A 381 18.51 -14.86 4.33
C ASN A 381 18.68 -14.68 2.81
N ILE A 382 19.79 -14.10 2.34
CA ILE A 382 20.02 -13.85 0.92
C ILE A 382 20.30 -15.16 0.19
N ILE A 383 21.17 -16.02 0.75
CA ILE A 383 21.60 -17.29 0.15
C ILE A 383 20.52 -18.35 0.36
N LEU A 384 20.21 -19.06 -0.69
CA LEU A 384 19.25 -20.14 -0.73
C LEU A 384 19.92 -21.50 -0.45
N ASN A 385 19.14 -22.58 -0.51
CA ASN A 385 19.70 -23.94 -0.49
C ASN A 385 20.56 -24.21 -1.74
N SER A 386 21.48 -25.17 -1.64
CA SER A 386 22.46 -25.48 -2.69
C SER A 386 21.84 -25.77 -4.06
N ASN A 387 20.71 -26.44 -4.10
CA ASN A 387 20.04 -26.79 -5.36
C ASN A 387 19.44 -25.56 -6.05
N ALA A 388 18.81 -24.66 -5.28
CA ALA A 388 18.26 -23.41 -5.80
C ALA A 388 19.37 -22.46 -6.27
N GLU A 389 20.47 -22.36 -5.51
CA GLU A 389 21.65 -21.56 -5.88
C GLU A 389 22.30 -22.07 -7.18
N GLU A 390 22.47 -23.38 -7.35
CA GLU A 390 23.02 -23.94 -8.59
C GLU A 390 22.03 -23.77 -9.77
N SER A 391 20.73 -23.88 -9.52
CA SER A 391 19.71 -23.62 -10.55
C SER A 391 19.78 -22.17 -11.04
N LEU A 392 19.85 -21.19 -10.13
CA LEU A 392 19.98 -19.76 -10.46
C LEU A 392 21.26 -19.50 -11.28
N ARG A 393 22.39 -20.00 -10.80
CA ARG A 393 23.66 -19.88 -11.49
C ARG A 393 23.58 -20.44 -12.90
N ARG A 394 23.16 -21.69 -13.02
CA ARG A 394 23.07 -22.38 -14.31
C ARG A 394 22.23 -21.61 -15.32
N MET A 395 21.04 -21.14 -14.93
CA MET A 395 20.16 -20.41 -15.84
C MET A 395 20.77 -19.08 -16.32
N ILE A 396 21.45 -18.34 -15.46
CA ILE A 396 22.14 -17.09 -15.86
C ILE A 396 23.27 -17.39 -16.86
N TYR A 397 24.07 -18.44 -16.63
CA TYR A 397 25.12 -18.86 -17.57
C TYR A 397 24.54 -19.39 -18.90
N GLU A 398 23.41 -20.11 -18.87
CA GLU A 398 22.71 -20.56 -20.08
C GLU A 398 22.25 -19.39 -20.96
N VAL A 399 21.65 -18.35 -20.35
CA VAL A 399 21.23 -17.14 -21.07
C VAL A 399 22.45 -16.39 -21.61
N ALA A 400 23.50 -16.27 -20.83
CA ALA A 400 24.74 -15.65 -21.27
C ALA A 400 25.33 -16.37 -22.50
N SER A 401 25.41 -17.69 -22.46
CA SER A 401 25.97 -18.50 -23.55
C SER A 401 25.19 -18.42 -24.86
N ARG A 402 23.86 -18.23 -24.78
CA ARG A 402 22.98 -18.03 -25.94
C ARG A 402 23.01 -16.60 -26.49
N SER A 403 23.46 -15.65 -25.69
CA SER A 403 23.54 -14.25 -26.07
C SER A 403 24.88 -13.91 -26.76
N SER A 404 24.92 -12.78 -27.47
CA SER A 404 26.16 -12.22 -28.03
C SER A 404 27.19 -11.81 -26.97
N LYS A 405 26.81 -11.83 -25.69
CA LYS A 405 27.66 -11.40 -24.57
C LYS A 405 28.52 -12.53 -24.01
N LEU A 406 28.11 -13.79 -24.20
CA LEU A 406 28.81 -15.04 -23.90
C LEU A 406 29.12 -15.29 -22.39
N THR A 407 29.09 -14.25 -21.55
CA THR A 407 29.40 -14.33 -20.13
C THR A 407 28.37 -13.57 -19.29
N PRO A 408 28.12 -13.97 -18.03
CA PRO A 408 27.26 -13.20 -17.12
C PRO A 408 27.73 -11.76 -16.93
N SER A 409 29.04 -11.52 -16.81
CA SER A 409 29.61 -10.16 -16.72
C SER A 409 29.26 -9.30 -17.94
N GLY A 410 29.24 -9.89 -19.14
CA GLY A 410 28.81 -9.22 -20.36
C GLY A 410 27.32 -8.84 -20.35
N LEU A 411 26.45 -9.70 -19.77
CA LEU A 411 25.03 -9.40 -19.58
C LEU A 411 24.85 -8.24 -18.59
N PHE A 412 25.51 -8.31 -17.43
CA PHE A 412 25.42 -7.24 -16.39
C PHE A 412 25.89 -5.90 -16.94
N LEU A 413 27.03 -5.87 -17.63
CA LEU A 413 27.51 -4.65 -18.27
C LEU A 413 26.50 -4.11 -19.28
N SER A 414 25.88 -4.99 -20.07
CA SER A 414 24.90 -4.57 -21.07
C SER A 414 23.64 -3.91 -20.48
N VAL A 415 23.26 -4.26 -19.26
CA VAL A 415 22.17 -3.63 -18.49
C VAL A 415 22.63 -2.27 -17.95
N LEU A 416 23.82 -2.20 -17.36
CA LEU A 416 24.37 -0.96 -16.81
C LEU A 416 24.64 0.13 -17.85
N GLN A 417 24.76 -0.22 -19.12
CA GLN A 417 24.99 0.70 -20.24
C GLN A 417 23.69 1.24 -20.87
N GLN A 418 22.52 0.86 -20.37
CA GLN A 418 21.21 1.32 -20.87
C GLN A 418 20.74 2.62 -20.21
N ALA A 419 19.50 3.01 -20.49
CA ALA A 419 18.84 4.18 -19.89
C ALA A 419 18.83 4.09 -18.35
N ALA A 420 18.69 5.25 -17.69
CA ALA A 420 18.83 5.36 -16.24
C ALA A 420 17.91 4.41 -15.46
N GLU A 421 16.67 4.22 -15.89
CA GLU A 421 15.70 3.33 -15.22
C GLU A 421 16.16 1.86 -15.24
N ILE A 422 16.61 1.37 -16.39
CA ILE A 422 17.14 0.01 -16.55
C ILE A 422 18.43 -0.15 -15.74
N ARG A 423 19.30 0.85 -15.76
CA ARG A 423 20.56 0.84 -14.99
C ARG A 423 20.31 0.80 -13.49
N LEU A 424 19.32 1.55 -12.99
CA LEU A 424 18.87 1.51 -11.60
C LEU A 424 18.44 0.10 -11.17
N ALA A 425 17.60 -0.55 -11.96
CA ALA A 425 17.18 -1.93 -11.73
C ALA A 425 18.37 -2.89 -11.81
N GLY A 426 19.33 -2.62 -12.71
CA GLY A 426 20.59 -3.35 -12.83
C GLY A 426 21.47 -3.26 -11.57
N TYR A 427 21.59 -2.08 -10.96
CA TYR A 427 22.30 -1.92 -9.68
C TYR A 427 21.66 -2.77 -8.58
N ARG A 428 20.33 -2.77 -8.52
CA ARG A 428 19.57 -3.56 -7.55
C ARG A 428 19.77 -5.07 -7.76
N MET A 429 19.69 -5.53 -9.00
CA MET A 429 19.95 -6.93 -9.37
C MET A 429 21.37 -7.36 -8.98
N ILE A 430 22.39 -6.55 -9.31
CA ILE A 430 23.78 -6.83 -8.97
C ILE A 430 23.96 -6.88 -7.46
N ALA A 431 23.37 -5.97 -6.70
CA ALA A 431 23.46 -5.96 -5.24
C ALA A 431 22.91 -7.27 -4.61
N GLY A 432 21.82 -7.81 -5.16
CA GLY A 432 21.28 -9.11 -4.74
C GLY A 432 22.17 -10.30 -5.14
N LEU A 433 22.75 -10.27 -6.35
CA LEU A 433 23.52 -11.40 -6.88
C LEU A 433 24.95 -11.48 -6.32
N VAL A 434 25.59 -10.34 -6.03
CA VAL A 434 27.04 -10.25 -5.74
C VAL A 434 27.49 -10.97 -4.47
N VAL A 435 26.58 -11.30 -3.60
CA VAL A 435 26.87 -12.11 -2.38
C VAL A 435 27.37 -13.51 -2.75
N ARG A 436 27.07 -13.95 -3.97
CA ARG A 436 27.49 -15.27 -4.50
C ARG A 436 28.89 -15.21 -5.07
N PRO A 437 29.81 -16.11 -4.66
CA PRO A 437 31.20 -16.07 -5.11
C PRO A 437 31.37 -16.06 -6.64
N TRP A 438 30.55 -16.84 -7.36
CA TRP A 438 30.62 -16.87 -8.81
C TRP A 438 30.27 -15.50 -9.45
N CYS A 439 29.24 -14.81 -8.91
CA CYS A 439 28.84 -13.51 -9.42
C CYS A 439 29.89 -12.43 -9.10
N LEU A 440 30.44 -12.46 -7.90
CA LEU A 440 31.53 -11.55 -7.51
C LEU A 440 32.74 -11.71 -8.44
N MET A 441 33.13 -12.95 -8.78
CA MET A 441 34.21 -13.23 -9.73
C MET A 441 33.92 -12.64 -11.12
N GLU A 442 32.71 -12.83 -11.64
CA GLU A 442 32.28 -12.25 -12.90
C GLU A 442 32.36 -10.71 -12.90
N ILE A 443 31.89 -10.06 -11.82
CA ILE A 443 31.94 -8.60 -11.69
C ILE A 443 33.39 -8.10 -11.60
N CYS A 444 34.23 -8.74 -10.80
CA CYS A 444 35.64 -8.35 -10.67
C CYS A 444 36.48 -8.60 -11.95
N SER A 445 36.07 -9.59 -12.76
CA SER A 445 36.73 -9.86 -14.05
C SER A 445 36.44 -8.81 -15.14
N LYS A 446 35.47 -7.90 -14.89
CA LYS A 446 35.00 -6.91 -15.86
C LYS A 446 35.22 -5.48 -15.34
N PRO A 447 36.39 -4.85 -15.61
CA PRO A 447 36.72 -3.53 -15.07
C PRO A 447 35.68 -2.45 -15.36
N GLU A 448 35.01 -2.51 -16.50
CA GLU A 448 33.99 -1.53 -16.90
C GLU A 448 32.79 -1.51 -15.95
N ILE A 449 32.42 -2.64 -15.34
CA ILE A 449 31.36 -2.69 -14.30
C ILE A 449 31.83 -1.93 -13.06
N ILE A 450 33.06 -2.17 -12.63
CA ILE A 450 33.67 -1.49 -11.48
C ILE A 450 33.76 0.01 -11.72
N ASP A 451 34.14 0.42 -12.92
CA ASP A 451 34.22 1.83 -13.29
C ASP A 451 32.86 2.52 -13.22
N ILE A 452 31.80 1.91 -13.77
CA ILE A 452 30.43 2.45 -13.71
C ILE A 452 29.95 2.60 -12.26
N VAL A 453 30.14 1.60 -11.41
CA VAL A 453 29.61 1.64 -10.02
C VAL A 453 30.42 2.56 -9.11
N THR A 454 31.71 2.80 -9.42
CA THR A 454 32.58 3.66 -8.60
C THR A 454 32.61 5.11 -9.06
N ASP A 455 32.25 5.40 -10.31
CA ASP A 455 32.21 6.76 -10.83
C ASP A 455 30.94 7.50 -10.39
N ALA A 456 31.12 8.51 -9.54
CA ALA A 456 30.04 9.32 -9.00
C ALA A 456 29.31 10.16 -10.08
N THR A 457 29.92 10.35 -11.27
CA THR A 457 29.32 11.13 -12.36
C THR A 457 28.37 10.33 -13.24
N THR A 458 28.32 9.01 -13.11
CA THR A 458 27.45 8.11 -13.89
C THR A 458 25.96 8.43 -13.71
N GLU A 459 25.58 8.89 -12.52
CA GLU A 459 24.19 9.23 -12.19
C GLU A 459 24.04 10.71 -11.85
N SER A 460 22.94 11.32 -12.37
CA SER A 460 22.63 12.73 -12.17
C SER A 460 21.51 12.97 -11.15
N THR A 461 20.68 11.96 -10.88
CA THR A 461 19.56 12.05 -9.92
C THR A 461 19.97 11.53 -8.54
N LYS A 462 19.35 12.07 -7.48
CA LYS A 462 19.58 11.59 -6.11
C LYS A 462 19.35 10.09 -5.97
N ILE A 463 18.23 9.58 -6.51
CA ILE A 463 17.87 8.16 -6.49
C ILE A 463 18.93 7.32 -7.20
N GLY A 464 19.39 7.77 -8.38
CA GLY A 464 20.45 7.10 -9.14
C GLY A 464 21.77 7.04 -8.39
N MET A 465 22.19 8.15 -7.81
CA MET A 465 23.43 8.22 -7.00
C MET A 465 23.39 7.28 -5.80
N GLU A 466 22.25 7.21 -5.10
CA GLU A 466 22.04 6.31 -3.95
C GLU A 466 22.03 4.84 -4.39
N ALA A 467 21.33 4.49 -5.47
CA ALA A 467 21.29 3.12 -6.00
C ALA A 467 22.68 2.64 -6.45
N ARG A 468 23.41 3.44 -7.22
CA ARG A 468 24.80 3.17 -7.61
C ARG A 468 25.70 2.95 -6.38
N TYR A 469 25.60 3.86 -5.40
CA TYR A 469 26.39 3.77 -4.18
C TYR A 469 26.07 2.51 -3.35
N ASN A 470 24.80 2.15 -3.23
CA ASN A 470 24.39 0.93 -2.54
C ASN A 470 24.90 -0.32 -3.25
N CYS A 471 24.87 -0.36 -4.59
CA CYS A 471 25.50 -1.42 -5.37
C CYS A 471 27.01 -1.49 -5.11
N CYS A 472 27.71 -0.36 -5.14
CA CYS A 472 29.15 -0.28 -4.82
C CYS A 472 29.46 -0.82 -3.40
N LYS A 473 28.63 -0.45 -2.39
CA LYS A 473 28.74 -0.98 -1.02
C LYS A 473 28.55 -2.49 -0.97
N ALA A 474 27.56 -3.03 -1.69
CA ALA A 474 27.29 -4.46 -1.74
C ALA A 474 28.48 -5.23 -2.34
N ILE A 475 29.03 -4.74 -3.47
CA ILE A 475 30.21 -5.33 -4.11
C ILE A 475 31.41 -5.28 -3.14
N ARG A 476 31.70 -4.12 -2.54
CA ARG A 476 32.80 -3.99 -1.57
C ARG A 476 32.64 -4.95 -0.40
N LYS A 477 31.43 -5.06 0.17
CA LYS A 477 31.15 -5.96 1.28
C LYS A 477 31.40 -7.42 0.91
N ALA A 478 30.87 -7.86 -0.22
CA ALA A 478 31.10 -9.21 -0.74
C ALA A 478 32.60 -9.47 -1.00
N PHE A 479 33.30 -8.47 -1.55
CA PHE A 479 34.74 -8.55 -1.82
C PHE A 479 35.55 -8.76 -0.54
N ILE A 480 35.28 -7.95 0.51
CA ILE A 480 35.98 -8.05 1.81
C ILE A 480 35.70 -9.40 2.48
N SER A 481 34.46 -9.91 2.38
CA SER A 481 34.09 -11.21 2.97
C SER A 481 34.61 -12.41 2.20
N SER A 482 35.15 -12.20 1.00
CA SER A 482 35.64 -13.26 0.12
C SER A 482 37.16 -13.48 0.28
N LYS A 483 37.64 -14.63 -0.22
CA LYS A 483 39.08 -14.92 -0.31
C LYS A 483 39.82 -14.04 -1.35
N LEU A 484 39.06 -13.29 -2.19
CA LEU A 484 39.61 -12.43 -3.25
C LEU A 484 40.37 -11.21 -2.71
N ILE A 485 40.17 -10.85 -1.44
CA ILE A 485 40.89 -9.72 -0.81
C ILE A 485 42.40 -9.92 -0.78
N GLY A 486 42.87 -11.18 -0.81
CA GLY A 486 44.29 -11.53 -0.85
C GLY A 486 44.89 -11.63 -2.26
N ASP A 487 44.13 -11.43 -3.31
CA ASP A 487 44.59 -11.54 -4.69
C ASP A 487 45.26 -10.23 -5.16
N PRO A 488 46.57 -10.22 -5.42
CA PRO A 488 47.28 -9.03 -5.88
C PRO A 488 46.75 -8.44 -7.19
N THR A 489 46.16 -9.29 -8.05
CA THR A 489 45.63 -8.84 -9.35
C THR A 489 44.39 -7.99 -9.20
N LEU A 490 43.65 -8.12 -8.10
CA LEU A 490 42.43 -7.41 -7.76
C LEU A 490 42.67 -6.22 -6.79
N ALA A 491 43.89 -5.92 -6.43
CA ALA A 491 44.22 -4.81 -5.51
C ALA A 491 43.71 -3.45 -6.04
N GLY A 492 43.75 -3.24 -7.36
CA GLY A 492 43.20 -2.04 -8.02
C GLY A 492 41.69 -1.94 -7.88
N VAL A 493 40.95 -3.06 -7.94
CA VAL A 493 39.49 -3.12 -7.75
C VAL A 493 39.16 -2.79 -6.30
N ALA A 494 39.88 -3.37 -5.35
CA ALA A 494 39.73 -3.09 -3.91
C ALA A 494 39.87 -1.60 -3.61
N GLY A 495 40.94 -0.96 -4.12
CA GLY A 495 41.20 0.47 -3.94
C GLY A 495 40.11 1.37 -4.50
N LYS A 496 39.61 1.09 -5.71
CA LYS A 496 38.52 1.84 -6.31
C LYS A 496 37.22 1.75 -5.50
N LEU A 497 36.87 0.54 -5.05
CA LEU A 497 35.66 0.31 -4.23
C LEU A 497 35.76 1.02 -2.86
N GLU A 498 36.92 0.94 -2.20
CA GLU A 498 37.21 1.61 -0.92
C GLU A 498 37.06 3.13 -1.05
N GLU A 499 37.70 3.72 -2.06
CA GLU A 499 37.65 5.16 -2.32
C GLU A 499 36.21 5.62 -2.65
N ALA A 500 35.48 4.88 -3.48
CA ALA A 500 34.10 5.23 -3.84
C ALA A 500 33.16 5.19 -2.62
N VAL A 501 33.31 4.18 -1.75
CA VAL A 501 32.52 4.09 -0.51
C VAL A 501 32.88 5.18 0.47
N ARG A 502 34.17 5.53 0.61
CA ARG A 502 34.63 6.62 1.47
C ARG A 502 34.10 7.99 1.00
N ARG A 503 34.01 8.21 -0.31
CA ARG A 503 33.51 9.44 -0.94
C ARG A 503 32.00 9.64 -0.71
N GLY A 504 31.24 8.56 -0.54
CA GLY A 504 29.79 8.59 -0.38
C GLY A 504 29.01 8.66 -1.68
N PRO A 505 27.67 8.75 -1.60
CA PRO A 505 26.78 8.68 -2.76
C PRO A 505 26.82 9.92 -3.65
N TYR A 506 27.05 11.10 -3.07
CA TYR A 506 26.87 12.37 -3.75
C TYR A 506 28.19 12.99 -4.22
N LEU A 507 28.13 13.70 -5.35
CA LEU A 507 29.22 14.59 -5.75
C LEU A 507 29.34 15.72 -4.73
N ALA A 508 30.55 15.98 -4.24
CA ALA A 508 30.82 17.19 -3.48
C ALA A 508 30.45 18.40 -4.33
N ARG A 509 29.53 19.23 -3.88
CA ARG A 509 29.29 20.54 -4.50
C ARG A 509 30.63 21.27 -4.49
N LYS A 510 31.24 21.52 -5.66
CA LYS A 510 32.24 22.58 -5.76
C LYS A 510 31.52 23.84 -5.30
N GLN A 511 31.89 24.38 -4.14
CA GLN A 511 31.57 25.76 -3.81
C GLN A 511 32.17 26.57 -4.98
N GLN A 512 31.33 27.09 -5.86
CA GLN A 512 31.69 28.23 -6.67
C GLN A 512 31.96 29.34 -5.66
N GLU A 513 33.24 29.61 -5.40
CA GLU A 513 33.63 30.89 -4.83
C GLU A 513 33.01 31.95 -5.73
N THR A 514 31.96 32.61 -5.23
CA THR A 514 31.43 33.82 -5.84
C THR A 514 32.57 34.82 -5.77
N GLN A 515 33.29 34.99 -6.90
CA GLN A 515 34.20 36.11 -7.01
C GLN A 515 33.36 37.38 -6.82
N PRO A 516 33.70 38.23 -5.86
CA PRO A 516 33.00 39.48 -5.68
C PRO A 516 33.23 40.30 -6.96
N VAL A 517 32.13 40.67 -7.65
CA VAL A 517 32.18 41.62 -8.74
C VAL A 517 32.52 42.97 -8.11
N VAL A 518 33.78 43.39 -8.25
CA VAL A 518 34.22 44.74 -7.89
C VAL A 518 33.63 45.67 -8.96
N MET A 519 32.53 46.34 -8.64
CA MET A 519 32.01 47.44 -9.43
C MET A 519 32.96 48.62 -9.25
N THR A 520 33.86 48.82 -10.19
CA THR A 520 34.58 50.10 -10.35
C THR A 520 33.59 51.15 -10.81
N ALA A 521 33.25 52.06 -9.91
CA ALA A 521 32.51 53.27 -10.28
C ALA A 521 33.41 54.20 -11.05
N GLU A 522 33.32 54.19 -12.41
CA GLU A 522 33.78 55.29 -13.19
C GLU A 522 32.73 56.41 -13.14
N ARG A 523 33.14 57.51 -12.54
CA ARG A 523 32.44 58.80 -12.61
C ARG A 523 32.66 59.36 -14.03
N PHE A 524 31.57 59.68 -14.72
CA PHE A 524 31.43 60.94 -15.49
C PHE A 524 30.00 61.43 -15.41
#